data_97966bf747afc31e69dd4db4b4590d2c
#
_entry.id   97966bf747afc31e69dd4db4b4590d2c
#
_cell.length_a   1.000
_cell.length_b   1.000
_cell.length_c   1.000
_cell.angle_alpha   90.00
_cell.angle_beta   90.00
_cell.angle_gamma   90.00
#
_symmetry.space_group_name_H-M   'P 1'
#
loop_
_entity.id
_entity.type
_entity.pdbx_description
1 polymer ?
#
loop_
_entity_poly.entity_id
_entity_poly.type
_entity_poly.pdbx_seq_one_letter_code
_entity_poly.pdbx_strand_id
1 'polypeptide(L)'
;LPDCPERIHERARYLQDVQARGESDIRTMLNTRDGSIYMSLTASAAMFDMVRAIMENVPGTNAVTTILEHPSSFDAMTYYAQRTDKALRVAPSNPETGGVDVDEIVALIDADTALLSVMYASNISGAKFDIETLVERARAKKPGLFIIVDAVQHAPHGVIDLQKTPVDGINFAPYKFFGCRGSGVAWLSPRAAMLPHHRLAAKQQAAWELGSPAPAQFAVVSEIVDYVTWIGGHFSDATDRRELFVQGMHRIELHERALLHALLDGHGAQRGLRQMVGVDVFWDHPDLTRRDLIIGVGFANLHPTDAVREYERRGVIVYERVASSLYSGRMLDSFSLPGAVRISPLHCHAPGDVERFLAVTEELTAI
;
A
#
# COMPACT_ATOMS: atom_id res chain seq x y z
N LEU A 1 -34.74 12.90 -3.58
CA LEU A 1 -34.05 11.67 -3.18
C LEU A 1 -33.65 11.78 -1.72
N PRO A 2 -34.05 10.82 -0.85
CA PRO A 2 -33.79 10.93 0.57
C PRO A 2 -32.34 10.68 1.00
N ASP A 3 -31.50 10.21 0.08
CA ASP A 3 -30.07 9.90 0.25
C ASP A 3 -29.14 10.91 -0.45
N CYS A 4 -29.66 12.08 -0.82
CA CYS A 4 -28.88 13.12 -1.48
C CYS A 4 -28.32 14.13 -0.46
N PRO A 5 -27.01 14.16 -0.21
CA PRO A 5 -26.39 15.06 0.79
C PRO A 5 -26.50 16.53 0.43
N GLU A 6 -26.72 16.90 -0.85
CA GLU A 6 -26.87 18.30 -1.29
C GLU A 6 -28.21 18.93 -0.90
N ARG A 7 -29.10 18.21 -0.21
CA ARG A 7 -30.39 18.71 0.27
C ARG A 7 -30.27 19.26 1.69
N ILE A 8 -31.31 19.99 2.14
CA ILE A 8 -31.30 20.71 3.41
C ILE A 8 -32.10 20.02 4.53
N HIS A 9 -32.70 18.86 4.29
CA HIS A 9 -33.46 18.12 5.29
C HIS A 9 -32.51 17.35 6.25
N GLU A 10 -33.03 16.90 7.38
CA GLU A 10 -32.26 16.26 8.46
C GLU A 10 -31.41 15.07 7.99
N ARG A 11 -31.99 14.18 7.19
CA ARG A 11 -31.25 13.04 6.61
C ARG A 11 -30.08 13.48 5.73
N ALA A 12 -30.25 14.54 4.96
CA ALA A 12 -29.15 15.06 4.11
C ALA A 12 -28.02 15.62 4.99
N ARG A 13 -28.36 16.33 6.06
CA ARG A 13 -27.35 16.81 7.03
C ARG A 13 -26.59 15.66 7.67
N TYR A 14 -27.29 14.61 8.09
CA TYR A 14 -26.64 13.41 8.61
C TYR A 14 -25.63 12.81 7.58
N LEU A 15 -25.99 12.72 6.30
CA LEU A 15 -25.07 12.23 5.27
C LEU A 15 -23.89 13.17 5.01
N GLN A 16 -24.08 14.49 5.13
CA GLN A 16 -22.98 15.47 5.10
C GLN A 16 -22.03 15.26 6.27
N ASP A 17 -22.56 15.05 7.48
CA ASP A 17 -21.77 14.79 8.68
C ASP A 17 -20.95 13.48 8.54
N VAL A 18 -21.53 12.44 7.94
CA VAL A 18 -20.82 11.18 7.63
C VAL A 18 -19.65 11.42 6.67
N GLN A 19 -19.86 12.20 5.62
CA GLN A 19 -18.78 12.55 4.67
C GLN A 19 -17.69 13.38 5.35
N ALA A 20 -18.07 14.43 6.07
CA ALA A 20 -17.13 15.30 6.76
C ALA A 20 -16.29 14.55 7.81
N ARG A 21 -16.94 13.62 8.54
CA ARG A 21 -16.24 12.73 9.48
C ARG A 21 -15.22 11.85 8.76
N GLY A 22 -15.62 11.18 7.67
CA GLY A 22 -14.73 10.33 6.89
C GLY A 22 -13.53 11.08 6.33
N GLU A 23 -13.70 12.32 5.82
CA GLU A 23 -12.59 13.18 5.42
C GLU A 23 -11.66 13.53 6.60
N SER A 24 -12.23 13.88 7.76
CA SER A 24 -11.46 14.13 8.98
C SER A 24 -10.66 12.90 9.41
N ASP A 25 -11.25 11.73 9.29
CA ASP A 25 -10.60 10.47 9.64
C ASP A 25 -9.48 10.09 8.66
N ILE A 26 -9.64 10.36 7.35
CA ILE A 26 -8.53 10.24 6.39
C ILE A 26 -7.37 11.17 6.77
N ARG A 27 -7.66 12.42 7.15
CA ARG A 27 -6.64 13.34 7.64
C ARG A 27 -5.96 12.84 8.91
N THR A 28 -6.72 12.23 9.81
CA THR A 28 -6.19 11.56 11.00
C THR A 28 -5.25 10.41 10.61
N MET A 29 -5.64 9.53 9.68
CA MET A 29 -4.81 8.42 9.20
C MET A 29 -3.49 8.90 8.59
N LEU A 30 -3.51 9.97 7.81
CA LEU A 30 -2.36 10.47 7.04
C LEU A 30 -1.55 11.53 7.79
N ASN A 31 -1.99 12.01 8.95
CA ASN A 31 -1.44 13.15 9.68
C ASN A 31 -1.29 14.40 8.80
N THR A 32 -2.39 14.83 8.18
CA THR A 32 -2.41 16.03 7.31
C THR A 32 -3.51 17.00 7.70
N ARG A 33 -3.29 18.30 7.49
CA ARG A 33 -4.26 19.38 7.77
C ARG A 33 -4.80 20.02 6.51
N ASP A 34 -4.12 19.89 5.40
CA ASP A 34 -4.40 20.52 4.13
C ASP A 34 -4.49 19.52 2.97
N GLY A 35 -4.46 20.02 1.73
CA GLY A 35 -4.58 19.21 0.54
C GLY A 35 -6.01 18.73 0.26
N SER A 36 -6.18 18.04 -0.83
CA SER A 36 -7.47 17.53 -1.29
C SER A 36 -7.57 16.01 -1.11
N ILE A 37 -8.67 15.58 -0.54
CA ILE A 37 -9.03 14.16 -0.43
C ILE A 37 -10.14 13.89 -1.45
N TYR A 38 -10.09 12.76 -2.10
CA TYR A 38 -11.21 12.29 -2.92
C TYR A 38 -11.35 10.77 -2.90
N MET A 39 -12.60 10.33 -3.06
CA MET A 39 -12.95 8.93 -3.23
C MET A 39 -12.99 8.58 -4.71
N SER A 40 -12.27 7.54 -5.07
CA SER A 40 -12.30 6.94 -6.41
C SER A 40 -12.96 5.56 -6.35
N LEU A 41 -13.36 5.01 -7.49
CA LEU A 41 -13.91 3.65 -7.57
C LEU A 41 -12.90 2.58 -7.16
N THR A 42 -11.61 2.85 -7.36
CA THR A 42 -10.50 1.98 -6.97
C THR A 42 -9.24 2.79 -6.70
N ALA A 43 -8.32 2.28 -5.88
CA ALA A 43 -7.00 2.89 -5.72
C ALA A 43 -6.23 2.96 -7.07
N SER A 44 -6.49 2.03 -7.99
CA SER A 44 -5.89 2.06 -9.33
C SER A 44 -6.38 3.24 -10.16
N ALA A 45 -7.68 3.55 -10.14
CA ALA A 45 -8.21 4.71 -10.83
C ALA A 45 -7.67 6.02 -10.24
N ALA A 46 -7.57 6.10 -8.90
CA ALA A 46 -6.96 7.23 -8.22
C ALA A 46 -5.49 7.43 -8.64
N MET A 47 -4.72 6.34 -8.75
CA MET A 47 -3.32 6.40 -9.20
C MET A 47 -3.21 6.94 -10.63
N PHE A 48 -4.04 6.45 -11.57
CA PHE A 48 -4.08 6.95 -12.94
C PHE A 48 -4.42 8.44 -12.99
N ASP A 49 -5.37 8.91 -12.18
CA ASP A 49 -5.76 10.33 -12.12
C ASP A 49 -4.62 11.22 -11.59
N MET A 50 -3.95 10.82 -10.52
CA MET A 50 -2.83 11.57 -9.94
C MET A 50 -1.64 11.62 -10.91
N VAL A 51 -1.24 10.48 -11.48
CA VAL A 51 -0.13 10.41 -12.46
C VAL A 51 -0.44 11.25 -13.68
N ARG A 52 -1.68 11.15 -14.23
CA ARG A 52 -2.10 11.97 -15.37
C ARG A 52 -1.95 13.45 -15.10
N ALA A 53 -2.50 13.93 -14.00
CA ALA A 53 -2.49 15.36 -13.69
C ALA A 53 -1.07 15.92 -13.61
N ILE A 54 -0.14 15.17 -13.02
CA ILE A 54 1.25 15.60 -12.92
C ILE A 54 1.96 15.47 -14.28
N MET A 55 1.85 14.33 -14.94
CA MET A 55 2.58 14.09 -16.20
C MET A 55 2.14 15.01 -17.33
N GLU A 56 0.86 15.36 -17.41
CA GLU A 56 0.34 16.27 -18.45
C GLU A 56 0.64 17.75 -18.16
N ASN A 57 0.87 18.15 -16.89
CA ASN A 57 0.95 19.57 -16.52
C ASN A 57 2.30 20.01 -15.92
N VAL A 58 3.14 19.10 -15.48
CA VAL A 58 4.45 19.43 -14.90
C VAL A 58 5.54 19.34 -15.99
N PRO A 59 6.29 20.41 -16.20
CA PRO A 59 7.41 20.40 -17.15
C PRO A 59 8.48 19.38 -16.76
N GLY A 60 9.11 18.79 -17.77
CA GLY A 60 10.19 17.83 -17.61
C GLY A 60 10.24 16.85 -18.77
N THR A 61 11.36 16.16 -18.93
CA THR A 61 11.62 15.23 -20.03
C THR A 61 11.59 13.76 -19.58
N ASN A 62 11.51 13.52 -18.27
CA ASN A 62 11.50 12.18 -17.72
C ASN A 62 10.67 12.08 -16.42
N ALA A 63 10.35 10.84 -16.08
CA ALA A 63 9.76 10.44 -14.82
C ALA A 63 10.47 9.19 -14.29
N VAL A 64 10.44 8.98 -12.98
CA VAL A 64 11.11 7.87 -12.28
C VAL A 64 10.11 7.01 -11.56
N THR A 65 10.29 5.69 -11.65
CA THR A 65 9.51 4.69 -10.91
C THR A 65 10.38 3.47 -10.61
N THR A 66 9.81 2.43 -10.00
CA THR A 66 10.55 1.19 -9.72
C THR A 66 10.00 -0.01 -10.48
N ILE A 67 10.83 -1.04 -10.67
CA ILE A 67 10.42 -2.29 -11.29
C ILE A 67 9.40 -3.06 -10.44
N LEU A 68 9.32 -2.78 -9.14
CA LEU A 68 8.48 -3.50 -8.19
C LEU A 68 7.07 -2.92 -8.03
N GLU A 69 6.76 -1.80 -8.67
CA GLU A 69 5.45 -1.16 -8.56
C GLU A 69 4.30 -2.10 -8.89
N HIS A 70 3.19 -1.95 -8.16
CA HIS A 70 1.94 -2.60 -8.57
C HIS A 70 1.57 -2.16 -10.00
N PRO A 71 0.96 -3.03 -10.84
CA PRO A 71 0.57 -2.66 -12.20
C PRO A 71 -0.22 -1.35 -12.30
N SER A 72 -1.08 -1.03 -11.35
CA SER A 72 -1.81 0.25 -11.33
C SER A 72 -0.90 1.48 -11.35
N SER A 73 0.25 1.44 -10.66
CA SER A 73 1.23 2.52 -10.64
C SER A 73 2.14 2.44 -11.86
N PHE A 74 2.70 1.27 -12.14
CA PHE A 74 3.63 1.07 -13.25
C PHE A 74 3.01 1.37 -14.61
N ASP A 75 1.79 0.87 -14.85
CA ASP A 75 1.09 1.05 -16.12
C ASP A 75 0.61 2.50 -16.29
N ALA A 76 0.19 3.17 -15.20
CA ALA A 76 -0.12 4.60 -15.24
C ALA A 76 1.12 5.42 -15.63
N MET A 77 2.28 5.14 -15.01
CA MET A 77 3.54 5.81 -15.33
C MET A 77 3.96 5.54 -16.79
N THR A 78 3.87 4.30 -17.24
CA THR A 78 4.21 3.92 -18.63
C THR A 78 3.30 4.61 -19.62
N TYR A 79 1.98 4.56 -19.39
CA TYR A 79 0.99 5.13 -20.30
C TYR A 79 1.15 6.65 -20.45
N TYR A 80 1.28 7.37 -19.31
CA TYR A 80 1.40 8.82 -19.36
C TYR A 80 2.80 9.30 -19.74
N ALA A 81 3.84 8.52 -19.50
CA ALA A 81 5.17 8.81 -20.04
C ALA A 81 5.16 8.83 -21.58
N GLN A 82 4.58 7.79 -22.20
CA GLN A 82 4.40 7.72 -23.66
C GLN A 82 3.51 8.86 -24.19
N ARG A 83 2.40 9.13 -23.52
CA ARG A 83 1.42 10.15 -23.93
C ARG A 83 2.00 11.57 -23.88
N THR A 84 2.94 11.85 -22.99
CA THR A 84 3.54 13.18 -22.77
C THR A 84 4.96 13.30 -23.30
N ASP A 85 5.42 12.31 -24.06
CA ASP A 85 6.78 12.24 -24.64
C ASP A 85 7.88 12.41 -23.57
N LYS A 86 7.67 11.79 -22.39
CA LYS A 86 8.64 11.76 -21.30
C LYS A 86 9.26 10.38 -21.19
N ALA A 87 10.58 10.32 -21.01
CA ALA A 87 11.27 9.06 -20.76
C ALA A 87 10.87 8.49 -19.38
N LEU A 88 10.48 7.22 -19.33
CA LEU A 88 10.27 6.51 -18.06
C LEU A 88 11.58 5.82 -17.66
N ARG A 89 12.13 6.21 -16.51
CA ARG A 89 13.31 5.61 -15.89
C ARG A 89 12.86 4.69 -14.76
N VAL A 90 13.34 3.46 -14.80
CA VAL A 90 12.88 2.40 -13.86
C VAL A 90 14.05 1.93 -13.02
N ALA A 91 13.95 2.11 -11.70
CA ALA A 91 14.95 1.60 -10.76
C ALA A 91 14.84 0.07 -10.62
N PRO A 92 15.97 -0.67 -10.65
CA PRO A 92 15.99 -2.11 -10.55
C PRO A 92 15.64 -2.61 -9.13
N SER A 93 15.19 -3.85 -9.03
CA SER A 93 15.00 -4.53 -7.75
C SER A 93 16.35 -4.95 -7.15
N ASN A 94 16.39 -4.99 -5.82
CA ASN A 94 17.48 -5.62 -5.07
C ASN A 94 17.06 -7.06 -4.72
N PRO A 95 17.67 -8.10 -5.29
CA PRO A 95 17.30 -9.49 -5.08
C PRO A 95 17.60 -10.01 -3.66
N GLU A 96 18.48 -9.34 -2.91
CA GLU A 96 18.79 -9.72 -1.54
C GLU A 96 17.73 -9.23 -0.55
N THR A 97 17.23 -8.00 -0.77
CA THR A 97 16.28 -7.36 0.15
C THR A 97 14.83 -7.53 -0.26
N GLY A 98 14.56 -7.90 -1.51
CA GLY A 98 13.23 -7.91 -2.11
C GLY A 98 12.62 -6.52 -2.30
N GLY A 99 13.42 -5.46 -2.12
CA GLY A 99 13.04 -4.05 -2.28
C GLY A 99 13.76 -3.39 -3.45
N VAL A 100 13.87 -2.07 -3.38
CA VAL A 100 14.67 -1.23 -4.29
C VAL A 100 15.52 -0.29 -3.43
N ASP A 101 16.79 -0.16 -3.75
CA ASP A 101 17.68 0.70 -2.99
C ASP A 101 17.39 2.18 -3.27
N VAL A 102 17.38 2.99 -2.22
CA VAL A 102 17.16 4.45 -2.34
C VAL A 102 18.19 5.09 -3.27
N ASP A 103 19.44 4.62 -3.25
CA ASP A 103 20.51 5.11 -4.12
C ASP A 103 20.18 4.91 -5.60
N GLU A 104 19.66 3.75 -5.97
CA GLU A 104 19.25 3.42 -7.33
C GLU A 104 18.13 4.34 -7.83
N ILE A 105 17.13 4.60 -6.97
CA ILE A 105 16.02 5.51 -7.31
C ILE A 105 16.55 6.94 -7.48
N VAL A 106 17.33 7.43 -6.52
CA VAL A 106 17.84 8.81 -6.51
C VAL A 106 18.82 9.04 -7.67
N ALA A 107 19.60 8.02 -8.07
CA ALA A 107 20.51 8.12 -9.21
C ALA A 107 19.78 8.49 -10.51
N LEU A 108 18.56 8.00 -10.70
CA LEU A 108 17.74 8.24 -11.90
C LEU A 108 17.09 9.63 -11.95
N ILE A 109 17.07 10.38 -10.84
CA ILE A 109 16.48 11.72 -10.77
C ILE A 109 17.47 12.76 -11.30
N ASP A 110 16.99 13.74 -12.07
CA ASP A 110 17.74 14.91 -12.52
C ASP A 110 16.89 16.18 -12.51
N ALA A 111 17.42 17.29 -13.03
CA ALA A 111 16.72 18.57 -13.05
C ALA A 111 15.43 18.55 -13.88
N ASP A 112 15.34 17.65 -14.87
CA ASP A 112 14.21 17.52 -15.80
C ASP A 112 13.21 16.41 -15.40
N THR A 113 13.37 15.78 -14.24
CA THR A 113 12.43 14.77 -13.75
C THR A 113 11.14 15.41 -13.29
N ALA A 114 10.00 15.11 -13.92
CA ALA A 114 8.70 15.67 -13.59
C ALA A 114 8.04 15.00 -12.37
N LEU A 115 8.16 13.68 -12.27
CA LEU A 115 7.46 12.84 -11.29
C LEU A 115 8.36 11.70 -10.82
N LEU A 116 8.33 11.44 -9.50
CA LEU A 116 8.73 10.18 -8.88
C LEU A 116 7.48 9.49 -8.36
N SER A 117 7.22 8.24 -8.81
CA SER A 117 6.14 7.40 -8.29
C SER A 117 6.70 6.10 -7.73
N VAL A 118 6.46 5.84 -6.46
CA VAL A 118 6.97 4.67 -5.74
C VAL A 118 5.92 4.07 -4.82
N MET A 119 6.00 2.77 -4.55
CA MET A 119 5.19 2.13 -3.52
C MET A 119 5.83 2.28 -2.13
N TYR A 120 4.99 2.18 -1.10
CA TYR A 120 5.46 2.18 0.29
C TYR A 120 6.00 0.82 0.72
N ALA A 121 5.35 -0.26 0.27
CA ALA A 121 5.80 -1.64 0.51
C ALA A 121 5.41 -2.57 -0.64
N SER A 122 6.24 -3.57 -0.89
CA SER A 122 6.00 -4.56 -1.92
C SER A 122 4.88 -5.52 -1.55
N ASN A 123 3.90 -5.68 -2.43
CA ASN A 123 2.82 -6.64 -2.27
C ASN A 123 3.24 -8.11 -2.55
N ILE A 124 4.49 -8.36 -2.88
CA ILE A 124 5.06 -9.70 -3.13
C ILE A 124 6.08 -10.06 -2.06
N SER A 125 7.12 -9.25 -1.87
CA SER A 125 8.19 -9.50 -0.90
C SER A 125 7.88 -9.01 0.51
N GLY A 126 6.96 -8.04 0.63
CA GLY A 126 6.72 -7.33 1.89
C GLY A 126 7.74 -6.23 2.19
N ALA A 127 8.84 -6.13 1.45
CA ALA A 127 9.88 -5.15 1.69
C ALA A 127 9.33 -3.73 1.73
N LYS A 128 9.61 -3.00 2.82
CA LYS A 128 9.26 -1.59 3.00
C LYS A 128 10.31 -0.70 2.33
N PHE A 129 9.85 0.33 1.65
CA PHE A 129 10.73 1.37 1.12
C PHE A 129 10.94 2.43 2.20
N ASP A 130 12.16 2.90 2.35
CA ASP A 130 12.48 4.05 3.21
C ASP A 130 12.04 5.35 2.52
N ILE A 131 10.73 5.61 2.60
CA ILE A 131 10.11 6.77 1.93
C ILE A 131 10.62 8.09 2.52
N GLU A 132 10.91 8.14 3.83
CA GLU A 132 11.42 9.34 4.49
C GLU A 132 12.79 9.73 3.88
N THR A 133 13.76 8.84 3.91
CA THR A 133 15.09 9.07 3.29
C THR A 133 14.98 9.32 1.78
N LEU A 134 14.10 8.59 1.09
CA LEU A 134 13.91 8.76 -0.35
C LEU A 134 13.39 10.18 -0.70
N VAL A 135 12.36 10.65 0.01
CA VAL A 135 11.79 11.98 -0.21
C VAL A 135 12.80 13.08 0.09
N GLU A 136 13.52 12.98 1.21
CA GLU A 136 14.58 13.92 1.57
C GLU A 136 15.66 14.02 0.47
N ARG A 137 16.20 12.89 0.06
CA ARG A 137 17.28 12.83 -0.93
C ARG A 137 16.82 13.20 -2.34
N ALA A 138 15.62 12.78 -2.73
CA ALA A 138 15.02 13.13 -4.01
C ALA A 138 14.83 14.65 -4.13
N ARG A 139 14.32 15.30 -3.08
CA ARG A 139 14.13 16.75 -3.04
C ARG A 139 15.42 17.53 -2.86
N ALA A 140 16.42 16.98 -2.19
CA ALA A 140 17.76 17.56 -2.18
C ALA A 140 18.32 17.66 -3.61
N LYS A 141 18.06 16.66 -4.46
CA LYS A 141 18.49 16.64 -5.87
C LYS A 141 17.60 17.51 -6.77
N LYS A 142 16.29 17.52 -6.54
CA LYS A 142 15.30 18.37 -7.24
C LYS A 142 14.24 18.90 -6.28
N PRO A 143 14.37 20.12 -5.74
CA PRO A 143 13.44 20.66 -4.73
C PRO A 143 11.97 20.73 -5.17
N GLY A 144 11.72 20.98 -6.45
CA GLY A 144 10.37 21.05 -7.04
C GLY A 144 9.76 19.71 -7.48
N LEU A 145 10.45 18.59 -7.27
CA LEU A 145 10.00 17.26 -7.70
C LEU A 145 8.61 16.92 -7.15
N PHE A 146 7.71 16.44 -8.01
CA PHE A 146 6.46 15.83 -7.58
C PHE A 146 6.69 14.37 -7.20
N ILE A 147 6.13 13.96 -6.07
CA ILE A 147 6.30 12.59 -5.52
C ILE A 147 4.94 12.02 -5.19
N ILE A 148 4.62 10.86 -5.77
CA ILE A 148 3.43 10.05 -5.45
C ILE A 148 3.88 8.76 -4.77
N VAL A 149 3.15 8.36 -3.72
CA VAL A 149 3.39 7.10 -3.01
C VAL A 149 2.15 6.20 -3.07
N ASP A 150 2.31 4.99 -3.57
CA ASP A 150 1.29 3.94 -3.46
C ASP A 150 1.40 3.29 -2.07
N ALA A 151 0.48 3.62 -1.18
CA ALA A 151 0.42 3.07 0.17
C ALA A 151 -0.58 1.91 0.32
N VAL A 152 -1.15 1.42 -0.76
CA VAL A 152 -2.21 0.39 -0.74
C VAL A 152 -1.79 -0.86 0.03
N GLN A 153 -0.51 -1.24 -0.02
CA GLN A 153 -0.04 -2.40 0.72
C GLN A 153 0.35 -2.06 2.16
N HIS A 154 0.99 -0.92 2.39
CA HIS A 154 1.53 -0.55 3.71
C HIS A 154 0.47 0.02 4.67
N ALA A 155 -0.55 0.70 4.18
CA ALA A 155 -1.53 1.40 5.01
C ALA A 155 -2.13 0.56 6.17
N PRO A 156 -2.43 -0.76 6.00
CA PRO A 156 -2.93 -1.59 7.11
C PRO A 156 -1.84 -2.04 8.10
N HIS A 157 -0.56 -1.87 7.79
CA HIS A 157 0.57 -2.45 8.54
C HIS A 157 1.39 -1.44 9.33
N GLY A 158 1.31 -0.15 9.00
CA GLY A 158 2.14 0.86 9.66
C GLY A 158 1.55 2.27 9.64
N VAL A 159 2.17 3.15 10.42
CA VAL A 159 1.77 4.56 10.51
C VAL A 159 2.27 5.34 9.31
N ILE A 160 1.36 6.09 8.67
CA ILE A 160 1.69 7.08 7.65
C ILE A 160 1.66 8.47 8.28
N ASP A 161 2.68 9.28 8.00
CA ASP A 161 2.81 10.63 8.55
C ASP A 161 3.29 11.62 7.48
N LEU A 162 2.35 12.33 6.86
CA LEU A 162 2.65 13.29 5.80
C LEU A 162 3.28 14.60 6.30
N GLN A 163 3.27 14.87 7.62
CA GLN A 163 4.02 15.99 8.17
C GLN A 163 5.52 15.68 8.25
N LYS A 164 5.89 14.42 8.47
CA LYS A 164 7.28 13.97 8.45
C LYS A 164 7.76 13.67 7.04
N THR A 165 6.91 13.05 6.23
CA THR A 165 7.23 12.62 4.87
C THR A 165 6.32 13.32 3.87
N PRO A 166 6.58 14.61 3.55
CA PRO A 166 5.72 15.41 2.70
C PRO A 166 5.84 14.96 1.24
N VAL A 167 4.82 14.27 0.73
CA VAL A 167 4.68 13.87 -0.67
C VAL A 167 3.62 14.73 -1.37
N ASP A 168 3.39 14.51 -2.68
CA ASP A 168 2.40 15.25 -3.44
C ASP A 168 1.13 14.48 -3.73
N GLY A 169 1.19 13.16 -3.64
CA GLY A 169 0.04 12.29 -3.73
C GLY A 169 0.27 10.99 -2.98
N ILE A 170 -0.79 10.47 -2.39
CA ILE A 170 -0.80 9.16 -1.76
C ILE A 170 -2.17 8.52 -1.93
N ASN A 171 -2.22 7.22 -2.16
CA ASN A 171 -3.46 6.47 -2.22
C ASN A 171 -3.42 5.20 -1.36
N PHE A 172 -4.60 4.76 -0.96
CA PHE A 172 -4.80 3.45 -0.33
C PHE A 172 -6.17 2.86 -0.67
N ALA A 173 -6.37 1.60 -0.34
CA ALA A 173 -7.60 0.87 -0.60
C ALA A 173 -8.23 0.40 0.71
N PRO A 174 -9.42 0.90 1.11
CA PRO A 174 -10.07 0.52 2.36
C PRO A 174 -10.24 -0.99 2.54
N TYR A 175 -10.48 -1.76 1.47
CA TYR A 175 -10.65 -3.21 1.58
C TYR A 175 -9.40 -3.97 2.03
N LYS A 176 -8.20 -3.38 1.87
CA LYS A 176 -6.97 -3.92 2.43
C LYS A 176 -6.72 -3.45 3.86
N PHE A 177 -7.34 -2.33 4.24
CA PHE A 177 -7.24 -1.73 5.56
C PHE A 177 -8.51 -1.99 6.37
N PHE A 178 -8.84 -3.26 6.57
CA PHE A 178 -9.95 -3.77 7.42
C PHE A 178 -11.37 -3.34 7.00
N GLY A 179 -11.50 -2.60 5.90
CA GLY A 179 -12.76 -2.12 5.36
C GLY A 179 -13.31 -3.00 4.21
N CYS A 180 -14.15 -2.43 3.37
CA CYS A 180 -14.80 -3.14 2.27
C CYS A 180 -14.29 -2.68 0.89
N ARG A 181 -14.61 -3.47 -0.15
CA ARG A 181 -14.34 -3.16 -1.56
C ARG A 181 -15.27 -2.07 -2.08
N GLY A 182 -14.91 -1.45 -3.20
CA GLY A 182 -15.75 -0.50 -3.94
C GLY A 182 -15.28 0.94 -3.86
N SER A 183 -14.12 1.19 -3.20
CA SER A 183 -13.48 2.49 -3.18
C SER A 183 -11.97 2.42 -3.12
N GLY A 184 -11.34 3.50 -3.56
CA GLY A 184 -9.97 3.86 -3.30
C GLY A 184 -9.94 5.29 -2.78
N VAL A 185 -9.09 5.56 -1.82
CA VAL A 185 -8.88 6.89 -1.24
C VAL A 185 -7.60 7.48 -1.80
N ALA A 186 -7.63 8.75 -2.17
CA ALA A 186 -6.44 9.51 -2.53
C ALA A 186 -6.41 10.85 -1.79
N TRP A 187 -5.21 11.27 -1.48
CA TRP A 187 -4.89 12.61 -1.00
C TRP A 187 -3.84 13.24 -1.92
N LEU A 188 -4.02 14.54 -2.17
CA LEU A 188 -3.07 15.35 -2.94
C LEU A 188 -2.65 16.57 -2.12
N SER A 189 -1.36 16.91 -2.20
CA SER A 189 -0.83 18.13 -1.64
C SER A 189 -1.54 19.37 -2.22
N PRO A 190 -1.54 20.53 -1.54
CA PRO A 190 -2.15 21.74 -2.06
C PRO A 190 -1.69 22.08 -3.48
N ARG A 191 -0.38 21.93 -3.78
CA ARG A 191 0.15 22.20 -5.11
C ARG A 191 -0.29 21.20 -6.16
N ALA A 192 -0.37 19.92 -5.82
CA ALA A 192 -0.83 18.88 -6.73
C ALA A 192 -2.32 18.98 -7.00
N ALA A 193 -3.12 19.30 -5.97
CA ALA A 193 -4.55 19.48 -6.08
C ALA A 193 -4.96 20.61 -7.04
N MET A 194 -4.11 21.60 -7.22
CA MET A 194 -4.34 22.73 -8.13
C MET A 194 -3.95 22.46 -9.59
N LEU A 195 -3.34 21.33 -9.89
CA LEU A 195 -3.03 20.97 -11.28
C LEU A 195 -4.32 20.77 -12.09
N PRO A 196 -4.32 21.06 -13.40
CA PRO A 196 -5.44 20.75 -14.28
C PRO A 196 -5.78 19.25 -14.24
N HIS A 197 -7.05 18.94 -14.04
CA HIS A 197 -7.58 17.57 -13.97
C HIS A 197 -9.05 17.54 -14.42
N HIS A 198 -9.64 16.36 -14.54
CA HIS A 198 -11.05 16.24 -14.85
C HIS A 198 -11.89 16.72 -13.68
N ARG A 199 -12.69 17.75 -13.89
CA ARG A 199 -13.67 18.27 -12.92
C ARG A 199 -14.88 18.86 -13.62
N LEU A 200 -15.99 18.95 -12.93
CA LEU A 200 -17.15 19.69 -13.39
C LEU A 200 -16.84 21.20 -13.36
N ALA A 201 -17.26 21.92 -14.38
CA ALA A 201 -16.93 23.35 -14.55
C ALA A 201 -17.33 24.22 -13.36
N ALA A 202 -18.40 23.89 -12.66
CA ALA A 202 -18.87 24.62 -11.49
C ALA A 202 -18.12 24.28 -10.18
N LYS A 203 -17.33 23.23 -10.14
CA LYS A 203 -16.53 22.86 -8.94
C LYS A 203 -15.26 23.69 -8.85
N GLN A 204 -14.77 23.87 -7.60
CA GLN A 204 -13.48 24.54 -7.34
C GLN A 204 -12.33 23.74 -7.97
N GLN A 205 -11.21 24.42 -8.26
CA GLN A 205 -10.03 23.79 -8.88
C GLN A 205 -9.49 22.61 -8.08
N ALA A 206 -9.51 22.69 -6.75
CA ALA A 206 -9.01 21.61 -5.89
C ALA A 206 -10.01 20.45 -5.64
N ALA A 207 -11.21 20.49 -6.25
CA ALA A 207 -12.21 19.44 -6.09
C ALA A 207 -11.97 18.32 -7.13
N TRP A 208 -11.59 17.16 -6.62
CA TRP A 208 -11.22 16.00 -7.45
C TRP A 208 -12.36 14.98 -7.67
N GLU A 209 -13.39 15.01 -6.83
CA GLU A 209 -14.59 14.20 -7.10
C GLU A 209 -15.31 14.71 -8.35
N LEU A 210 -15.41 13.86 -9.37
CA LEU A 210 -16.09 14.20 -10.60
C LEU A 210 -17.61 14.36 -10.40
N GLY A 211 -18.20 13.57 -9.52
CA GLY A 211 -19.63 13.59 -9.18
C GLY A 211 -19.87 13.76 -7.68
N SER A 212 -20.97 13.20 -7.17
CA SER A 212 -21.28 13.09 -5.75
C SER A 212 -20.76 11.77 -5.22
N PRO A 213 -19.80 11.77 -4.28
CA PRO A 213 -19.27 10.53 -3.70
C PRO A 213 -20.33 9.86 -2.82
N ALA A 214 -20.24 8.53 -2.67
CA ALA A 214 -21.15 7.78 -1.83
C ALA A 214 -20.81 7.96 -0.34
N PRO A 215 -21.71 8.46 0.53
CA PRO A 215 -21.43 8.65 1.96
C PRO A 215 -20.99 7.35 2.66
N ALA A 216 -21.50 6.20 2.22
CA ALA A 216 -21.11 4.90 2.76
C ALA A 216 -19.59 4.61 2.67
N GLN A 217 -18.91 5.13 1.64
CA GLN A 217 -17.46 4.95 1.48
C GLN A 217 -16.69 5.71 2.54
N PHE A 218 -17.16 6.90 2.93
CA PHE A 218 -16.58 7.67 4.03
C PHE A 218 -16.85 7.01 5.39
N ALA A 219 -18.07 6.47 5.59
CA ALA A 219 -18.39 5.70 6.78
C ALA A 219 -17.44 4.50 6.98
N VAL A 220 -17.10 3.77 5.92
CA VAL A 220 -16.12 2.67 5.99
C VAL A 220 -14.78 3.16 6.53
N VAL A 221 -14.29 4.33 6.10
CA VAL A 221 -13.03 4.87 6.62
C VAL A 221 -13.15 5.25 8.09
N SER A 222 -14.29 5.85 8.49
CA SER A 222 -14.54 6.20 9.89
C SER A 222 -14.55 4.94 10.79
N GLU A 223 -15.15 3.84 10.35
CA GLU A 223 -15.15 2.57 11.09
C GLU A 223 -13.73 1.96 11.18
N ILE A 224 -12.91 2.09 10.14
CA ILE A 224 -11.50 1.69 10.21
C ILE A 224 -10.77 2.48 11.30
N VAL A 225 -10.93 3.79 11.32
CA VAL A 225 -10.27 4.66 12.32
C VAL A 225 -10.82 4.39 13.71
N ASP A 226 -12.14 4.18 13.87
CA ASP A 226 -12.76 3.81 15.15
C ASP A 226 -12.19 2.48 15.68
N TYR A 227 -12.04 1.49 14.82
CA TYR A 227 -11.45 0.19 15.20
C TYR A 227 -10.00 0.36 15.66
N VAL A 228 -9.18 1.08 14.91
CA VAL A 228 -7.76 1.28 15.25
C VAL A 228 -7.61 2.13 16.52
N THR A 229 -8.41 3.19 16.67
CA THR A 229 -8.40 4.01 17.89
C THR A 229 -8.91 3.25 19.10
N TRP A 230 -9.90 2.34 18.93
CA TRP A 230 -10.35 1.43 19.97
C TRP A 230 -9.20 0.52 20.45
N ILE A 231 -8.42 -0.08 19.52
CA ILE A 231 -7.20 -0.82 19.90
C ILE A 231 -6.27 0.09 20.70
N GLY A 232 -5.98 1.30 20.20
CA GLY A 232 -5.08 2.24 20.87
C GLY A 232 -5.50 2.60 22.28
N GLY A 233 -6.81 2.77 22.50
CA GLY A 233 -7.40 3.08 23.80
C GLY A 233 -7.23 1.98 24.88
N HIS A 234 -6.90 0.75 24.48
CA HIS A 234 -6.52 -0.30 25.45
C HIS A 234 -5.09 -0.18 25.96
N PHE A 235 -4.28 0.67 25.35
CA PHE A 235 -2.85 0.79 25.64
C PHE A 235 -2.38 2.22 25.89
N SER A 236 -3.30 3.20 25.88
CA SER A 236 -2.98 4.60 26.09
C SER A 236 -4.18 5.33 26.70
N ASP A 237 -3.91 6.25 27.62
CA ASP A 237 -4.89 7.17 28.20
C ASP A 237 -5.08 8.44 27.36
N ALA A 238 -4.52 8.48 26.16
CA ALA A 238 -4.68 9.61 25.23
C ALA A 238 -6.16 9.86 24.91
N THR A 239 -6.51 11.10 24.69
CA THR A 239 -7.85 11.52 24.25
C THR A 239 -7.85 12.05 22.82
N ASP A 240 -6.68 12.38 22.29
CA ASP A 240 -6.51 12.81 20.90
C ASP A 240 -6.67 11.63 19.94
N ARG A 241 -7.50 11.82 18.91
CA ARG A 241 -7.86 10.76 17.96
C ARG A 241 -6.67 10.29 17.13
N ARG A 242 -5.77 11.21 16.75
CA ARG A 242 -4.54 10.83 16.01
C ARG A 242 -3.59 10.04 16.90
N GLU A 243 -3.43 10.45 18.14
CA GLU A 243 -2.55 9.75 19.09
C GLU A 243 -3.06 8.32 19.35
N LEU A 244 -4.37 8.16 19.60
CA LEU A 244 -5.01 6.84 19.72
C LEU A 244 -4.84 5.98 18.46
N PHE A 245 -4.99 6.58 17.28
CA PHE A 245 -4.77 5.89 16.01
C PHE A 245 -3.31 5.39 15.89
N VAL A 246 -2.34 6.25 16.20
CA VAL A 246 -0.91 5.88 16.17
C VAL A 246 -0.62 4.75 17.15
N GLN A 247 -1.15 4.82 18.37
CA GLN A 247 -1.00 3.74 19.36
C GLN A 247 -1.60 2.43 18.88
N GLY A 248 -2.78 2.48 18.27
CA GLY A 248 -3.44 1.30 17.68
C GLY A 248 -2.61 0.68 16.57
N MET A 249 -2.13 1.48 15.62
CA MET A 249 -1.26 1.02 14.53
C MET A 249 0.05 0.42 15.04
N HIS A 250 0.68 1.02 16.05
CA HIS A 250 1.88 0.44 16.67
C HIS A 250 1.60 -0.93 17.32
N ARG A 251 0.41 -1.14 17.91
CA ARG A 251 0.03 -2.45 18.46
C ARG A 251 -0.20 -3.48 17.38
N ILE A 252 -0.83 -3.07 16.27
CA ILE A 252 -0.98 -3.93 15.09
C ILE A 252 0.40 -4.32 14.56
N GLU A 253 1.30 -3.36 14.34
CA GLU A 253 2.66 -3.62 13.84
C GLU A 253 3.45 -4.56 14.77
N LEU A 254 3.37 -4.37 16.08
CA LEU A 254 4.05 -5.24 17.05
C LEU A 254 3.50 -6.67 17.03
N HIS A 255 2.19 -6.84 16.94
CA HIS A 255 1.56 -8.15 16.84
C HIS A 255 1.92 -8.84 15.52
N GLU A 256 1.84 -8.13 14.41
CA GLU A 256 2.24 -8.65 13.09
C GLU A 256 3.72 -9.05 13.04
N ARG A 257 4.59 -8.33 13.73
CA ARG A 257 6.00 -8.70 13.87
C ARG A 257 6.17 -9.98 14.69
N ALA A 258 5.36 -10.18 15.75
CA ALA A 258 5.36 -11.42 16.50
C ALA A 258 4.88 -12.61 15.67
N LEU A 259 3.83 -12.41 14.83
CA LEU A 259 3.37 -13.43 13.87
C LEU A 259 4.44 -13.73 12.82
N LEU A 260 5.10 -12.71 12.29
CA LEU A 260 6.19 -12.86 11.32
C LEU A 260 7.36 -13.67 11.92
N HIS A 261 7.75 -13.36 13.16
CA HIS A 261 8.76 -14.10 13.89
C HIS A 261 8.34 -15.57 14.08
N ALA A 262 7.11 -15.80 14.52
CA ALA A 262 6.58 -17.15 14.70
C ALA A 262 6.52 -17.97 13.39
N LEU A 263 6.17 -17.34 12.28
CA LEU A 263 6.19 -17.98 10.95
C LEU A 263 7.61 -18.36 10.52
N LEU A 264 8.58 -17.48 10.73
CA LEU A 264 9.95 -17.68 10.27
C LEU A 264 10.76 -18.63 11.18
N ASP A 265 10.64 -18.46 12.49
CA ASP A 265 11.50 -19.15 13.47
C ASP A 265 10.79 -20.27 14.25
N GLY A 266 9.46 -20.36 14.09
CA GLY A 266 8.62 -21.39 14.69
C GLY A 266 7.83 -20.92 15.90
N HIS A 267 6.81 -21.70 16.27
CA HIS A 267 5.95 -21.47 17.43
C HIS A 267 5.48 -22.79 18.04
N GLY A 268 5.51 -22.87 19.39
CA GLY A 268 5.12 -24.09 20.08
C GLY A 268 6.01 -25.28 19.71
N ALA A 269 5.39 -26.34 19.21
CA ALA A 269 6.10 -27.53 18.72
C ALA A 269 6.40 -27.46 17.21
N GLN A 270 5.95 -26.43 16.49
CA GLN A 270 6.11 -26.30 15.05
C GLN A 270 7.43 -25.61 14.70
N ARG A 271 8.17 -26.20 13.76
CA ARG A 271 9.36 -25.58 13.16
C ARG A 271 8.96 -24.39 12.29
N GLY A 272 9.76 -23.34 12.31
CA GLY A 272 9.57 -22.20 11.43
C GLY A 272 10.01 -22.48 9.99
N LEU A 273 9.57 -21.62 9.06
CA LEU A 273 9.89 -21.72 7.63
C LEU A 273 11.40 -21.82 7.36
N ARG A 274 12.22 -21.08 8.12
CA ARG A 274 13.70 -21.10 8.02
C ARG A 274 14.33 -22.46 8.37
N GLN A 275 13.62 -23.30 9.10
CA GLN A 275 14.11 -24.59 9.60
C GLN A 275 13.58 -25.77 8.79
N MET A 276 12.66 -25.53 7.85
CA MET A 276 12.04 -26.59 7.04
C MET A 276 12.89 -26.90 5.80
N VAL A 277 13.40 -28.12 5.74
CA VAL A 277 14.14 -28.60 4.56
C VAL A 277 13.17 -28.64 3.37
N GLY A 278 13.59 -28.08 2.23
CA GLY A 278 12.77 -28.02 1.02
C GLY A 278 11.85 -26.80 0.93
N VAL A 279 11.96 -25.86 1.89
CA VAL A 279 11.32 -24.54 1.82
C VAL A 279 12.40 -23.47 1.68
N ASP A 280 12.29 -22.66 0.64
CA ASP A 280 13.11 -21.47 0.45
C ASP A 280 12.30 -20.23 0.87
N VAL A 281 12.78 -19.48 1.88
CA VAL A 281 12.21 -18.20 2.26
C VAL A 281 12.87 -17.11 1.43
N PHE A 282 12.11 -16.54 0.50
CA PHE A 282 12.64 -15.50 -0.38
C PHE A 282 12.80 -14.16 0.36
N TRP A 283 13.87 -13.43 0.02
CA TRP A 283 14.17 -12.10 0.57
C TRP A 283 14.17 -12.09 2.10
N ASP A 284 14.66 -13.17 2.69
CA ASP A 284 14.77 -13.28 4.14
C ASP A 284 15.79 -12.28 4.70
N HIS A 285 15.42 -11.59 5.75
CA HIS A 285 16.27 -10.59 6.40
C HIS A 285 16.15 -10.69 7.91
N PRO A 286 17.27 -10.60 8.66
CA PRO A 286 17.25 -10.71 10.12
C PRO A 286 16.49 -9.57 10.80
N ASP A 287 16.50 -8.37 10.21
CA ASP A 287 15.73 -7.23 10.70
C ASP A 287 14.30 -7.27 10.13
N LEU A 288 13.37 -7.79 10.92
CA LEU A 288 11.96 -7.92 10.55
C LEU A 288 11.21 -6.58 10.51
N THR A 289 11.82 -5.47 10.94
CA THR A 289 11.21 -4.14 10.82
C THR A 289 11.24 -3.62 9.39
N ARG A 290 12.04 -4.22 8.52
CA ARG A 290 12.21 -3.83 7.12
C ARG A 290 11.13 -4.39 6.20
N ARG A 291 10.16 -5.13 6.73
CA ARG A 291 9.05 -5.70 5.94
C ARG A 291 7.73 -5.61 6.68
N ASP A 292 6.66 -5.51 5.91
CA ASP A 292 5.30 -5.77 6.37
C ASP A 292 5.07 -7.29 6.48
N LEU A 293 3.95 -7.71 7.06
CA LEU A 293 3.63 -9.13 7.28
C LEU A 293 3.28 -9.84 5.96
N ILE A 294 4.26 -9.94 5.08
CA ILE A 294 4.20 -10.67 3.81
C ILE A 294 5.48 -11.48 3.65
N ILE A 295 5.34 -12.76 3.36
CA ILE A 295 6.44 -13.68 3.11
C ILE A 295 6.22 -14.34 1.76
N GLY A 296 7.26 -14.42 0.95
CA GLY A 296 7.31 -15.27 -0.25
C GLY A 296 8.11 -16.52 0.04
N VAL A 297 7.57 -17.68 -0.30
CA VAL A 297 8.29 -18.96 -0.19
C VAL A 297 8.25 -19.76 -1.48
N GLY A 298 9.31 -20.55 -1.71
CA GLY A 298 9.39 -21.59 -2.70
C GLY A 298 9.42 -22.97 -2.06
N PHE A 299 9.07 -23.99 -2.83
CA PHE A 299 9.19 -25.39 -2.47
C PHE A 299 10.11 -26.11 -3.45
N ALA A 300 10.99 -26.99 -2.97
CA ALA A 300 11.94 -27.71 -3.81
C ALA A 300 11.22 -28.62 -4.84
N ASN A 301 10.10 -29.23 -4.44
CA ASN A 301 9.41 -30.26 -5.22
C ASN A 301 8.00 -29.86 -5.68
N LEU A 302 7.52 -28.67 -5.35
CA LEU A 302 6.17 -28.22 -5.69
C LEU A 302 6.20 -26.87 -6.43
N HIS A 303 5.53 -26.82 -7.58
CA HIS A 303 5.27 -25.55 -8.22
C HIS A 303 4.31 -24.71 -7.36
N PRO A 304 4.47 -23.35 -7.27
CA PRO A 304 3.61 -22.50 -6.42
C PRO A 304 2.11 -22.72 -6.60
N THR A 305 1.63 -22.91 -7.81
CA THR A 305 0.22 -23.21 -8.10
C THR A 305 -0.25 -24.51 -7.46
N ASP A 306 0.58 -25.56 -7.49
CA ASP A 306 0.23 -26.86 -6.91
C ASP A 306 0.32 -26.79 -5.38
N ALA A 307 1.32 -26.09 -4.85
CA ALA A 307 1.43 -25.84 -3.41
C ALA A 307 0.17 -25.13 -2.86
N VAL A 308 -0.33 -24.08 -3.55
CA VAL A 308 -1.55 -23.38 -3.14
C VAL A 308 -2.76 -24.31 -3.11
N ARG A 309 -2.92 -25.19 -4.11
CA ARG A 309 -3.99 -26.19 -4.13
C ARG A 309 -3.89 -27.18 -2.97
N GLU A 310 -2.68 -27.61 -2.65
CA GLU A 310 -2.45 -28.52 -1.52
C GLU A 310 -2.71 -27.86 -0.16
N TYR A 311 -2.37 -26.58 0.00
CA TYR A 311 -2.78 -25.79 1.17
C TYR A 311 -4.30 -25.70 1.29
N GLU A 312 -4.99 -25.35 0.21
CA GLU A 312 -6.46 -25.23 0.19
C GLU A 312 -7.14 -26.56 0.58
N ARG A 313 -6.66 -27.70 0.06
CA ARG A 313 -7.18 -29.03 0.43
C ARG A 313 -7.05 -29.33 1.92
N ARG A 314 -6.08 -28.71 2.60
CA ARG A 314 -5.84 -28.83 4.04
C ARG A 314 -6.44 -27.69 4.86
N GLY A 315 -7.28 -26.85 4.20
CA GLY A 315 -8.00 -25.75 4.85
C GLY A 315 -7.12 -24.57 5.22
N VAL A 316 -6.02 -24.35 4.51
CA VAL A 316 -5.16 -23.16 4.60
C VAL A 316 -5.23 -22.39 3.29
N ILE A 317 -5.51 -21.08 3.35
CA ILE A 317 -5.64 -20.23 2.18
C ILE A 317 -4.39 -19.35 2.06
N VAL A 318 -3.64 -19.54 0.98
CA VAL A 318 -2.49 -18.74 0.56
C VAL A 318 -2.64 -18.38 -0.92
N TYR A 319 -1.78 -17.54 -1.45
CA TYR A 319 -1.88 -17.12 -2.85
C TYR A 319 -0.59 -17.36 -3.61
N GLU A 320 -0.73 -17.88 -4.84
CA GLU A 320 0.39 -17.95 -5.76
C GLU A 320 0.76 -16.57 -6.33
N ARG A 321 2.03 -16.41 -6.60
CA ARG A 321 2.59 -15.37 -7.47
C ARG A 321 3.43 -16.08 -8.52
N VAL A 322 3.06 -15.95 -9.79
CA VAL A 322 3.73 -16.65 -10.90
C VAL A 322 4.16 -15.65 -11.97
N ALA A 323 5.26 -15.94 -12.63
CA ALA A 323 5.82 -15.09 -13.69
C ALA A 323 4.88 -14.95 -14.90
N SER A 324 4.00 -15.92 -15.14
CA SER A 324 2.97 -15.84 -16.18
C SER A 324 1.78 -14.91 -15.85
N SER A 325 1.69 -14.40 -14.63
CA SER A 325 0.61 -13.51 -14.21
C SER A 325 0.86 -12.07 -14.65
N LEU A 326 -0.15 -11.42 -15.23
CA LEU A 326 -0.13 -9.99 -15.56
C LEU A 326 0.15 -9.07 -14.35
N TYR A 327 -0.17 -9.56 -13.14
CA TYR A 327 -0.02 -8.77 -11.90
C TYR A 327 1.32 -8.95 -11.19
N SER A 328 2.04 -10.05 -11.44
CA SER A 328 3.28 -10.37 -10.72
C SER A 328 4.46 -10.69 -11.61
N GLY A 329 4.23 -10.97 -12.90
CA GLY A 329 5.28 -11.41 -13.83
C GLY A 329 6.49 -10.50 -13.83
N ARG A 330 6.32 -9.22 -14.15
CA ARG A 330 7.41 -8.23 -14.19
C ARG A 330 8.24 -8.19 -12.89
N MET A 331 7.56 -8.26 -11.74
CA MET A 331 8.24 -8.22 -10.43
C MET A 331 9.03 -9.50 -10.17
N LEU A 332 8.45 -10.67 -10.45
CA LEU A 332 9.13 -11.97 -10.29
C LEU A 332 10.28 -12.12 -11.27
N ASP A 333 10.10 -11.68 -12.51
CA ASP A 333 11.15 -11.69 -13.54
C ASP A 333 12.36 -10.85 -13.10
N SER A 334 12.13 -9.71 -12.42
CA SER A 334 13.20 -8.87 -11.90
C SER A 334 14.03 -9.56 -10.81
N PHE A 335 13.48 -10.58 -10.16
CA PHE A 335 14.17 -11.44 -9.19
C PHE A 335 14.62 -12.78 -9.78
N SER A 336 14.38 -13.02 -11.07
CA SER A 336 14.63 -14.32 -11.73
C SER A 336 13.90 -15.49 -11.05
N LEU A 337 12.71 -15.24 -10.49
CA LEU A 337 11.89 -16.24 -9.83
C LEU A 337 10.74 -16.70 -10.74
N PRO A 338 10.54 -18.02 -10.93
CA PRO A 338 9.40 -18.53 -11.69
C PRO A 338 8.07 -18.32 -10.96
N GLY A 339 8.11 -18.21 -9.62
CA GLY A 339 6.97 -17.99 -8.78
C GLY A 339 7.28 -18.09 -7.30
N ALA A 340 6.28 -17.74 -6.49
CA ALA A 340 6.30 -17.86 -5.03
C ALA A 340 4.90 -18.17 -4.50
N VAL A 341 4.83 -18.86 -3.39
CA VAL A 341 3.63 -18.87 -2.53
C VAL A 341 3.73 -17.66 -1.60
N ARG A 342 2.72 -16.78 -1.67
CA ARG A 342 2.65 -15.60 -0.80
C ARG A 342 1.81 -15.88 0.42
N ILE A 343 2.41 -15.70 1.59
CA ILE A 343 1.80 -15.78 2.92
C ILE A 343 1.61 -14.34 3.40
N SER A 344 0.38 -13.95 3.70
CA SER A 344 0.05 -12.57 4.08
C SER A 344 -1.10 -12.54 5.10
N PRO A 345 -0.86 -12.99 6.33
CA PRO A 345 -1.84 -12.88 7.41
C PRO A 345 -2.02 -11.41 7.83
N LEU A 346 -2.96 -11.16 8.71
CA LEU A 346 -3.22 -9.86 9.31
C LEU A 346 -3.14 -9.99 10.84
N HIS A 347 -3.14 -8.87 11.52
CA HIS A 347 -3.13 -8.79 13.00
C HIS A 347 -4.30 -9.53 13.69
N CYS A 348 -5.35 -9.88 12.98
CA CYS A 348 -6.47 -10.69 13.52
C CYS A 348 -6.16 -12.19 13.61
N HIS A 349 -5.04 -12.67 13.06
CA HIS A 349 -4.62 -14.05 13.20
C HIS A 349 -4.00 -14.30 14.58
N ALA A 350 -4.25 -15.51 15.10
CA ALA A 350 -3.76 -15.96 16.38
C ALA A 350 -2.57 -16.94 16.22
N PRO A 351 -1.81 -17.22 17.29
CA PRO A 351 -0.73 -18.20 17.26
C PRO A 351 -1.17 -19.58 16.72
N GLY A 352 -2.40 -20.03 17.02
CA GLY A 352 -2.93 -21.29 16.48
C GLY A 352 -3.09 -21.32 14.96
N ASP A 353 -3.34 -20.17 14.32
CA ASP A 353 -3.38 -20.07 12.86
C ASP A 353 -1.97 -20.26 12.27
N VAL A 354 -0.94 -19.71 12.93
CA VAL A 354 0.47 -19.88 12.56
C VAL A 354 0.88 -21.35 12.72
N GLU A 355 0.57 -21.97 13.86
CA GLU A 355 0.87 -23.39 14.10
C GLU A 355 0.24 -24.31 13.04
N ARG A 356 -1.04 -24.07 12.70
CA ARG A 356 -1.73 -24.80 11.65
C ARG A 356 -1.07 -24.62 10.29
N PHE A 357 -0.71 -23.37 9.93
CA PHE A 357 -0.02 -23.08 8.69
C PHE A 357 1.33 -23.81 8.62
N LEU A 358 2.14 -23.74 9.69
CA LEU A 358 3.45 -24.37 9.74
C LEU A 358 3.34 -25.90 9.68
N ALA A 359 2.38 -26.52 10.37
CA ALA A 359 2.14 -27.94 10.33
C ALA A 359 1.79 -28.40 8.90
N VAL A 360 0.90 -27.70 8.21
CA VAL A 360 0.56 -27.99 6.80
C VAL A 360 1.78 -27.78 5.89
N THR A 361 2.57 -26.74 6.12
CA THR A 361 3.79 -26.50 5.32
C THR A 361 4.77 -27.65 5.46
N GLU A 362 4.98 -28.18 6.67
CA GLU A 362 5.85 -29.32 6.91
C GLU A 362 5.35 -30.59 6.21
N GLU A 363 4.04 -30.85 6.19
CA GLU A 363 3.46 -31.95 5.41
C GLU A 363 3.76 -31.82 3.91
N LEU A 364 3.72 -30.59 3.37
CA LEU A 364 3.97 -30.33 1.95
C LEU A 364 5.44 -30.54 1.55
N THR A 365 6.38 -30.41 2.47
CA THR A 365 7.80 -30.70 2.18
C THR A 365 8.08 -32.20 1.96
N ALA A 366 7.14 -33.07 2.37
CA ALA A 366 7.26 -34.51 2.22
C ALA A 366 6.66 -35.04 0.90
N ILE A 367 6.02 -34.16 0.09
CA ILE A 367 5.48 -34.51 -1.23
C ILE A 367 6.57 -34.34 -2.29
#